data_688cb915a6f109d0f38463736b11e2d8
#
_entry.id   688cb915a6f109d0f38463736b11e2d8
#
_cell.length_a   1.000
_cell.length_b   1.000
_cell.length_c   1.000
_cell.angle_alpha   90.00
_cell.angle_beta   90.00
_cell.angle_gamma   90.00
#
_symmetry.space_group_name_H-M   'P 1'
#
loop_
_entity.id
_entity.type
_entity.pdbx_description
1 polymer ?
#
loop_
_entity_poly.entity_id
_entity_poly.type
_entity_poly.pdbx_seq_one_letter_code
_entity_poly.pdbx_strand_id
1 'polypeptide(L)'
;MSKSLNARCIRRWEVEFKGLCDSKVSPWWRKRHLRGCIRECALTTADCMVENLAYNNAMHDFFAENGDDSGWSPEFSVWYNSKRREQYRKEALSYLNEDATNDEIDEEIQNELEAWND
;
A
#
# COMPACT_ATOMS: atom_id res chain seq x y z
N MET A 1 3.18 -21.70 -1.93
CA MET A 1 3.16 -20.62 -0.95
C MET A 1 2.98 -19.26 -1.63
N SER A 2 2.02 -18.50 -1.21
CA SER A 2 1.86 -17.14 -1.72
C SER A 2 2.99 -16.25 -1.19
N LYS A 3 3.47 -15.34 -2.01
CA LYS A 3 4.47 -14.37 -1.60
C LYS A 3 3.81 -13.28 -0.76
N SER A 4 4.57 -12.72 0.17
CA SER A 4 4.07 -11.60 0.98
C SER A 4 3.73 -10.39 0.11
N LEU A 5 2.86 -9.52 0.60
CA LEU A 5 2.52 -8.28 -0.09
C LEU A 5 3.77 -7.45 -0.37
N ASN A 6 4.68 -7.34 0.60
CA ASN A 6 5.92 -6.59 0.43
C ASN A 6 6.75 -7.13 -0.74
N ALA A 7 6.92 -8.46 -0.82
CA ALA A 7 7.67 -9.08 -1.90
C ALA A 7 7.03 -8.83 -3.26
N ARG A 8 5.71 -8.88 -3.32
CA ARG A 8 4.96 -8.64 -4.56
C ARG A 8 5.07 -7.18 -4.99
N CYS A 9 5.00 -6.25 -4.04
CA CYS A 9 5.19 -4.83 -4.33
C CYS A 9 6.60 -4.55 -4.87
N ILE A 10 7.63 -5.18 -4.30
CA ILE A 10 9.00 -5.05 -4.78
C ILE A 10 9.08 -5.47 -6.25
N ARG A 11 8.48 -6.60 -6.62
CA ARG A 11 8.47 -7.08 -8.01
C ARG A 11 7.77 -6.12 -8.95
N ARG A 12 6.62 -5.59 -8.54
CA ARG A 12 5.88 -4.66 -9.39
C ARG A 12 6.64 -3.34 -9.56
N TRP A 13 7.31 -2.86 -8.53
CA TRP A 13 8.18 -1.68 -8.64
C TRP A 13 9.39 -1.94 -9.52
N GLU A 14 9.97 -3.14 -9.48
CA GLU A 14 11.06 -3.50 -10.39
C GLU A 14 10.64 -3.39 -11.86
N VAL A 15 9.44 -3.86 -12.18
CA VAL A 15 8.89 -3.73 -13.53
C VAL A 15 8.74 -2.27 -13.92
N GLU A 16 8.22 -1.44 -13.02
CA GLU A 16 7.99 -0.02 -13.26
C GLU A 16 9.30 0.74 -13.46
N PHE A 17 10.26 0.53 -12.59
CA PHE A 17 11.57 1.19 -12.71
C PHE A 17 12.35 0.74 -13.95
N LYS A 18 12.16 -0.49 -14.39
CA LYS A 18 12.77 -0.97 -15.62
C LYS A 18 12.30 -0.16 -16.83
N GLY A 19 11.02 0.25 -16.82
CA GLY A 19 10.47 1.12 -17.86
C GLY A 19 10.90 2.59 -17.74
N LEU A 20 11.22 3.03 -16.51
CA LEU A 20 11.59 4.43 -16.24
C LEU A 20 13.09 4.70 -16.37
N CYS A 21 13.93 3.68 -16.21
CA CYS A 21 15.38 3.84 -16.27
C CYS A 21 15.87 3.98 -17.68
N ASP A 22 16.61 5.07 -17.92
CA ASP A 22 17.32 5.26 -19.18
C ASP A 22 18.38 4.18 -19.34
N SER A 23 18.52 3.64 -20.55
CA SER A 23 19.57 2.70 -20.92
C SER A 23 20.98 3.21 -20.66
N LYS A 24 21.14 4.53 -20.51
CA LYS A 24 22.43 5.16 -20.23
C LYS A 24 22.90 4.99 -18.78
N VAL A 25 22.01 4.59 -17.87
CA VAL A 25 22.37 4.36 -16.47
C VAL A 25 23.21 3.10 -16.38
N SER A 26 24.37 3.19 -15.72
CA SER A 26 25.27 2.04 -15.63
C SER A 26 24.62 0.89 -14.84
N PRO A 27 24.91 -0.38 -15.21
CA PRO A 27 24.41 -1.53 -14.45
C PRO A 27 24.83 -1.52 -12.99
N TRP A 28 26.02 -1.00 -12.69
CA TRP A 28 26.53 -0.88 -11.33
C TRP A 28 25.67 0.06 -10.50
N TRP A 29 25.35 1.22 -11.05
CA TRP A 29 24.51 2.21 -10.38
C TRP A 29 23.11 1.66 -10.11
N ARG A 30 22.51 1.00 -11.11
CA ARG A 30 21.21 0.36 -10.99
C ARG A 30 21.20 -0.65 -9.83
N LYS A 31 22.23 -1.49 -9.78
CA LYS A 31 22.31 -2.55 -8.79
C LYS A 31 22.46 -2.00 -7.37
N ARG A 32 23.18 -0.91 -7.20
CA ARG A 32 23.52 -0.38 -5.89
C ARG A 32 22.52 0.64 -5.36
N HIS A 33 22.03 1.51 -6.21
CA HIS A 33 21.16 2.61 -5.79
C HIS A 33 19.67 2.32 -6.01
N LEU A 34 19.31 1.67 -7.09
CA LEU A 34 17.90 1.36 -7.37
C LEU A 34 17.30 0.35 -6.41
N ARG A 35 18.11 -0.60 -5.92
CA ARG A 35 17.58 -1.59 -4.97
C ARG A 35 17.00 -0.96 -3.72
N GLY A 36 17.71 -0.01 -3.13
CA GLY A 36 17.23 0.70 -1.95
C GLY A 36 15.99 1.51 -2.24
N CYS A 37 16.01 2.23 -3.36
CA CYS A 37 14.87 3.05 -3.80
C CYS A 37 13.64 2.19 -4.06
N ILE A 38 13.80 1.08 -4.78
CA ILE A 38 12.70 0.16 -5.08
C ILE A 38 12.11 -0.41 -3.78
N ARG A 39 12.97 -0.80 -2.85
CA ARG A 39 12.53 -1.35 -1.58
C ARG A 39 11.73 -0.33 -0.77
N GLU A 40 12.20 0.90 -0.68
CA GLU A 40 11.49 1.97 0.04
C GLU A 40 10.14 2.27 -0.61
N CYS A 41 10.10 2.39 -1.91
CA CYS A 41 8.86 2.62 -2.64
C CYS A 41 7.88 1.46 -2.43
N ALA A 42 8.36 0.23 -2.48
CA ALA A 42 7.53 -0.95 -2.31
C ALA A 42 6.95 -1.04 -0.90
N LEU A 43 7.74 -0.72 0.11
CA LEU A 43 7.26 -0.70 1.50
C LEU A 43 6.20 0.38 1.71
N THR A 44 6.38 1.54 1.09
CA THR A 44 5.38 2.62 1.12
C THR A 44 4.08 2.17 0.44
N THR A 45 4.17 1.55 -0.72
CA THR A 45 3.01 1.03 -1.46
C THR A 45 2.25 0.01 -0.61
N ALA A 46 2.96 -0.96 -0.05
CA ALA A 46 2.34 -1.99 0.79
C ALA A 46 1.68 -1.37 2.03
N ASP A 47 2.35 -0.42 2.68
CA ASP A 47 1.80 0.26 3.85
C ASP A 47 0.54 1.06 3.51
N CYS A 48 0.54 1.76 2.38
CA CYS A 48 -0.63 2.51 1.92
C CYS A 48 -1.80 1.57 1.63
N MET A 49 -1.56 0.43 0.98
CA MET A 49 -2.61 -0.55 0.69
C MET A 49 -3.21 -1.11 1.99
N VAL A 50 -2.37 -1.44 2.96
CA VAL A 50 -2.82 -1.93 4.27
C VAL A 50 -3.63 -0.87 4.99
N GLU A 51 -3.13 0.36 5.05
CA GLU A 51 -3.80 1.46 5.75
C GLU A 51 -5.16 1.78 5.11
N ASN A 52 -5.21 1.85 3.78
CA ASN A 52 -6.46 2.14 3.07
C ASN A 52 -7.51 1.07 3.31
N LEU A 53 -7.14 -0.20 3.24
CA LEU A 53 -8.07 -1.30 3.48
C LEU A 53 -8.52 -1.34 4.94
N ALA A 54 -7.59 -1.16 5.88
CA ALA A 54 -7.89 -1.13 7.30
C ALA A 54 -8.86 0.00 7.63
N TYR A 55 -8.59 1.20 7.10
CA TYR A 55 -9.43 2.37 7.30
C TYR A 55 -10.84 2.14 6.76
N ASN A 56 -10.94 1.63 5.54
CA ASN A 56 -12.23 1.38 4.90
C ASN A 56 -13.05 0.32 5.66
N ASN A 57 -12.41 -0.75 6.11
CA ASN A 57 -13.08 -1.79 6.89
C ASN A 57 -13.54 -1.25 8.24
N ALA A 58 -12.70 -0.46 8.90
CA ALA A 58 -13.04 0.15 10.18
C ALA A 58 -14.21 1.12 10.03
N MET A 59 -14.19 1.92 8.99
CA MET A 59 -15.27 2.88 8.70
C MET A 59 -16.61 2.16 8.46
N HIS A 60 -16.57 1.09 7.70
CA HIS A 60 -17.74 0.26 7.43
C HIS A 60 -18.32 -0.30 8.75
N ASP A 61 -17.47 -0.84 9.60
CA ASP A 61 -17.90 -1.42 10.89
C ASP A 61 -18.46 -0.36 11.83
N PHE A 62 -17.80 0.80 11.88
CA PHE A 62 -18.24 1.91 12.73
C PHE A 62 -19.63 2.41 12.32
N PHE A 63 -19.86 2.56 11.03
CA PHE A 63 -21.16 3.01 10.53
C PHE A 63 -22.24 1.97 10.74
N ALA A 64 -21.93 0.69 10.61
CA ALA A 64 -22.87 -0.37 10.87
C ALA A 64 -23.36 -0.37 12.33
N GLU A 65 -22.45 -0.08 13.27
CA GLU A 65 -22.78 0.00 14.70
C GLU A 65 -23.53 1.29 15.06
N ASN A 66 -23.21 2.39 14.43
CA ASN A 66 -23.72 3.70 14.82
C ASN A 66 -24.81 4.27 13.90
N GLY A 67 -25.09 3.59 12.79
CA GLY A 67 -26.14 3.97 11.86
C GLY A 67 -25.88 5.27 11.10
N ASP A 68 -24.64 5.74 11.07
CA ASP A 68 -24.24 6.96 10.40
C ASP A 68 -23.21 6.65 9.32
N ASP A 69 -23.51 6.99 8.09
CA ASP A 69 -22.64 6.77 6.93
C ASP A 69 -22.11 8.07 6.31
N SER A 70 -22.08 9.14 7.09
CA SER A 70 -21.71 10.47 6.60
C SER A 70 -20.21 10.66 6.35
N GLY A 71 -19.39 9.64 6.55
CA GLY A 71 -17.95 9.70 6.32
C GLY A 71 -17.15 9.92 7.59
N TRP A 72 -16.00 10.57 7.46
CA TRP A 72 -15.12 10.81 8.60
C TRP A 72 -15.81 11.70 9.66
N SER A 73 -15.61 11.33 10.92
CA SER A 73 -16.07 12.15 12.05
C SER A 73 -15.00 12.10 13.15
N PRO A 74 -15.00 13.11 14.08
CA PRO A 74 -14.10 13.06 15.23
C PRO A 74 -14.31 11.82 16.09
N GLU A 75 -15.53 11.35 16.23
CA GLU A 75 -15.89 10.14 16.98
C GLU A 75 -15.28 8.90 16.33
N PHE A 76 -15.37 8.80 15.01
CA PHE A 76 -14.74 7.71 14.27
C PHE A 76 -13.22 7.74 14.45
N SER A 77 -12.60 8.92 14.35
CA SER A 77 -11.17 9.07 14.48
C SER A 77 -10.66 8.57 15.83
N VAL A 78 -11.35 8.94 16.92
CA VAL A 78 -11.00 8.48 18.27
C VAL A 78 -11.16 6.96 18.39
N TRP A 79 -12.27 6.44 17.86
CA TRP A 79 -12.57 5.01 17.90
C TRP A 79 -11.52 4.19 17.13
N TYR A 80 -11.14 4.66 15.94
CA TYR A 80 -10.18 3.96 15.07
C TYR A 80 -8.74 4.04 15.60
N ASN A 81 -8.30 5.18 16.11
CA ASN A 81 -6.92 5.41 16.55
C ASN A 81 -6.61 4.78 17.92
N SER A 82 -7.52 4.01 18.48
CA SER A 82 -7.30 3.17 19.66
C SER A 82 -6.57 1.87 19.24
N LYS A 83 -6.59 0.87 20.12
CA LYS A 83 -6.04 -0.47 19.82
C LYS A 83 -6.65 -1.13 18.59
N ARG A 84 -7.81 -0.66 18.14
CA ARG A 84 -8.52 -1.21 16.97
C ARG A 84 -7.72 -1.06 15.68
N ARG A 85 -6.99 0.04 15.53
CA ARG A 85 -6.19 0.29 14.33
C ARG A 85 -5.21 -0.85 14.04
N GLU A 86 -4.50 -1.32 15.06
CA GLU A 86 -3.54 -2.43 14.90
C GLU A 86 -4.22 -3.70 14.44
N GLN A 87 -5.37 -4.01 15.01
CA GLN A 87 -6.13 -5.20 14.63
C GLN A 87 -6.61 -5.12 13.19
N TYR A 88 -7.18 -3.98 12.79
CA TYR A 88 -7.63 -3.78 11.41
C TYR A 88 -6.46 -3.86 10.43
N ARG A 89 -5.30 -3.32 10.79
CA ARG A 89 -4.11 -3.42 9.96
C ARG A 89 -3.62 -4.86 9.81
N LYS A 90 -3.63 -5.65 10.87
CA LYS A 90 -3.27 -7.07 10.81
C LYS A 90 -4.20 -7.85 9.89
N GLU A 91 -5.49 -7.64 10.02
CA GLU A 91 -6.49 -8.30 9.18
C GLU A 91 -6.33 -7.89 7.72
N ALA A 92 -6.12 -6.59 7.47
CA ALA A 92 -5.91 -6.08 6.12
C ALA A 92 -4.65 -6.67 5.49
N LEU A 93 -3.56 -6.75 6.24
CA LEU A 93 -2.31 -7.33 5.73
C LEU A 93 -2.49 -8.82 5.39
N SER A 94 -3.17 -9.57 6.25
CA SER A 94 -3.46 -10.97 6.00
C SER A 94 -4.26 -11.16 4.71
N TYR A 95 -5.31 -10.35 4.54
CA TYR A 95 -6.13 -10.39 3.34
C TYR A 95 -5.30 -10.07 2.08
N LEU A 96 -4.52 -8.98 2.14
CA LEU A 96 -3.73 -8.53 0.98
C LEU A 96 -2.60 -9.49 0.63
N ASN A 97 -2.02 -10.18 1.61
CA ASN A 97 -1.00 -11.20 1.33
C ASN A 97 -1.56 -12.34 0.47
N GLU A 98 -2.82 -12.69 0.64
CA GLU A 98 -3.44 -13.80 -0.06
C GLU A 98 -4.22 -13.38 -1.30
N ASP A 99 -4.93 -12.25 -1.23
CA ASP A 99 -5.95 -11.90 -2.21
C ASP A 99 -5.66 -10.66 -3.05
N ALA A 100 -4.61 -9.86 -2.71
CA ALA A 100 -4.28 -8.69 -3.53
C ALA A 100 -3.85 -9.12 -4.93
N THR A 101 -4.39 -8.45 -5.94
CA THR A 101 -4.02 -8.71 -7.33
C THR A 101 -2.87 -7.80 -7.76
N ASN A 102 -2.16 -8.23 -8.82
CA ASN A 102 -1.11 -7.38 -9.41
C ASN A 102 -1.69 -6.06 -9.94
N ASP A 103 -2.92 -6.09 -10.45
CA ASP A 103 -3.60 -4.89 -10.95
C ASP A 103 -3.85 -3.89 -9.83
N GLU A 104 -4.26 -4.36 -8.65
CA GLU A 104 -4.45 -3.50 -7.48
C GLU A 104 -3.13 -2.86 -7.02
N ILE A 105 -2.04 -3.63 -7.02
CA ILE A 105 -0.72 -3.12 -6.67
C ILE A 105 -0.27 -2.09 -7.71
N ASP A 106 -0.45 -2.38 -8.98
CA ASP A 106 -0.07 -1.47 -10.07
C ASP A 106 -0.87 -0.16 -10.02
N GLU A 107 -2.14 -0.24 -9.68
CA GLU A 107 -2.97 0.96 -9.51
C GLU A 107 -2.44 1.86 -8.40
N GLU A 108 -2.08 1.28 -7.26
CA GLU A 108 -1.48 2.04 -6.15
C GLU A 108 -0.14 2.66 -6.56
N ILE A 109 0.68 1.92 -7.29
CA ILE A 109 1.95 2.43 -7.81
C ILE A 109 1.72 3.64 -8.72
N GLN A 110 0.74 3.55 -9.61
CA GLN A 110 0.42 4.66 -10.51
C GLN A 110 -0.08 5.89 -9.75
N ASN A 111 -0.88 5.69 -8.70
CA ASN A 111 -1.33 6.78 -7.85
C ASN A 111 -0.15 7.49 -7.16
N GLU A 112 0.83 6.73 -6.69
CA GLU A 112 2.02 7.30 -6.08
C GLU A 112 2.89 8.06 -7.09
N LEU A 113 3.06 7.51 -8.30
CA LEU A 113 3.82 8.16 -9.37
C LEU A 113 3.16 9.48 -9.81
N GLU A 114 1.83 9.50 -9.89
CA GLU A 114 1.10 10.73 -10.19
C GLU A 114 1.33 11.80 -9.13
N ALA A 115 1.34 11.40 -7.85
CA ALA A 115 1.60 12.32 -6.75
C ALA A 115 3.01 12.92 -6.82
N TRP A 116 3.99 12.18 -7.33
CA TRP A 116 5.36 12.69 -7.49
C TRP A 116 5.47 13.79 -8.55
N ASN A 117 4.56 13.80 -9.52
CA ASN A 117 4.56 14.76 -10.62
C ASN A 117 3.79 16.04 -10.31
N ASP A 118 3.13 16.10 -9.17
CA ASP A 118 2.40 17.30 -8.70
C ASP A 118 3.34 18.25 -7.89
#